data_ccd079fa75930d9a3e70bfc75787fb72
#
_entry.id   ccd079fa75930d9a3e70bfc75787fb72
#
_cell.length_a   1.000
_cell.length_b   1.000
_cell.length_c   1.000
_cell.angle_alpha   90.00
_cell.angle_beta   90.00
_cell.angle_gamma   90.00
#
_symmetry.space_group_name_H-M   'P 1'
#
loop_
_entity.id
_entity.type
_entity.pdbx_description
1 polymer ?
#
loop_
_entity_poly.entity_id
_entity_poly.type
_entity_poly.pdbx_seq_one_letter_code
_entity_poly.pdbx_strand_id
1 'polypeptide(L)'
;PSTADVVIVGAGYTGLSAALTLSKAGKSVIVLDSEAIGYGASTRNGGMLGSGHKVSTDEATRQYGKEIAAQLHQEANASLAFTTNLIKENNIDCELQICGRLRTAWTPQDQIDMSKNLEKLKAIENFNSNMIEPKLMPNSIKTDLYFGGQFYEDHGAVHPRKFHYGLLQIALKAGAKVFGKSPVTKVKPVSNGLGDTADDVDEEER
;
A
#
# COMPACT_ATOMS: atom_id res chain seq x y z
N PRO A 1 20.47 25.50 -6.81
CA PRO A 1 19.31 25.05 -6.05
C PRO A 1 18.17 24.70 -7.00
N SER A 2 17.53 23.56 -6.79
CA SER A 2 16.36 23.16 -7.57
C SER A 2 15.12 23.49 -6.75
N THR A 3 14.11 24.08 -7.37
CA THR A 3 12.79 24.35 -6.75
C THR A 3 11.77 23.40 -7.33
N ALA A 4 10.79 23.02 -6.54
CA ALA A 4 9.63 22.23 -6.95
C ALA A 4 8.41 22.61 -6.12
N ASP A 5 7.19 22.35 -6.65
CA ASP A 5 5.96 22.54 -5.89
C ASP A 5 5.87 21.54 -4.73
N VAL A 6 6.41 20.30 -4.96
CA VAL A 6 6.37 19.23 -3.96
C VAL A 6 7.70 18.47 -3.95
N VAL A 7 8.24 18.26 -2.76
CA VAL A 7 9.35 17.35 -2.52
C VAL A 7 8.84 16.14 -1.71
N ILE A 8 9.15 14.93 -2.19
CA ILE A 8 8.75 13.67 -1.58
C ILE A 8 10.00 12.96 -1.05
N VAL A 9 9.97 12.54 0.21
CA VAL A 9 11.03 11.76 0.84
C VAL A 9 10.69 10.28 0.78
N GLY A 10 11.52 9.52 0.07
CA GLY A 10 11.38 8.09 -0.17
C GLY A 10 10.74 7.73 -1.51
N ALA A 11 11.45 6.93 -2.31
CA ALA A 11 11.00 6.41 -3.60
C ALA A 11 10.42 4.99 -3.51
N GLY A 12 9.71 4.69 -2.41
CA GLY A 12 8.92 3.48 -2.26
C GLY A 12 7.57 3.58 -2.98
N TYR A 13 6.69 2.58 -2.81
CA TYR A 13 5.35 2.58 -3.43
C TYR A 13 4.56 3.85 -3.13
N THR A 14 4.53 4.28 -1.88
CA THR A 14 3.80 5.49 -1.47
C THR A 14 4.34 6.74 -2.14
N GLY A 15 5.66 6.95 -2.09
CA GLY A 15 6.27 8.15 -2.67
C GLY A 15 6.15 8.20 -4.18
N LEU A 16 6.36 7.08 -4.89
CA LEU A 16 6.20 7.02 -6.34
C LEU A 16 4.74 7.18 -6.78
N SER A 17 3.78 6.64 -6.02
CA SER A 17 2.36 6.83 -6.30
C SER A 17 1.93 8.29 -6.11
N ALA A 18 2.38 8.93 -5.03
CA ALA A 18 2.17 10.36 -4.81
C ALA A 18 2.81 11.20 -5.92
N ALA A 19 4.05 10.88 -6.31
CA ALA A 19 4.75 11.57 -7.39
C ALA A 19 3.99 11.47 -8.72
N LEU A 20 3.52 10.27 -9.07
CA LEU A 20 2.70 10.06 -10.27
C LEU A 20 1.44 10.91 -10.26
N THR A 21 0.69 10.88 -9.16
CA THR A 21 -0.57 11.61 -9.02
C THR A 21 -0.38 13.11 -9.13
N LEU A 22 0.60 13.65 -8.41
CA LEU A 22 0.90 15.08 -8.39
C LEU A 22 1.46 15.56 -9.74
N SER A 23 2.34 14.77 -10.37
CA SER A 23 2.87 15.13 -11.70
C SER A 23 1.79 15.11 -12.77
N LYS A 24 0.86 14.14 -12.74
CA LYS A 24 -0.33 14.14 -13.62
C LYS A 24 -1.24 15.34 -13.39
N ALA A 25 -1.27 15.88 -12.17
CA ALA A 25 -1.98 17.12 -11.83
C ALA A 25 -1.20 18.41 -12.19
N GLY A 26 -0.10 18.29 -12.93
CA GLY A 26 0.69 19.42 -13.41
C GLY A 26 1.64 20.04 -12.37
N LYS A 27 1.88 19.38 -11.24
CA LYS A 27 2.83 19.84 -10.22
C LYS A 27 4.26 19.43 -10.59
N SER A 28 5.22 20.31 -10.34
CA SER A 28 6.63 19.97 -10.37
C SER A 28 6.99 19.16 -9.13
N VAL A 29 7.47 17.91 -9.33
CA VAL A 29 7.70 16.98 -8.23
C VAL A 29 9.15 16.49 -8.25
N ILE A 30 9.79 16.53 -7.07
CA ILE A 30 11.11 15.94 -6.82
C ILE A 30 10.94 14.86 -5.74
N VAL A 31 11.47 13.66 -6.03
CA VAL A 31 11.52 12.54 -5.07
C VAL A 31 12.97 12.28 -4.70
N LEU A 32 13.27 12.22 -3.41
CA LEU A 32 14.59 11.97 -2.87
C LEU A 32 14.58 10.66 -2.06
N ASP A 33 15.50 9.75 -2.36
CA ASP A 33 15.67 8.51 -1.60
C ASP A 33 17.12 8.44 -1.07
N SER A 34 17.27 8.04 0.18
CA SER A 34 18.56 7.92 0.84
C SER A 34 19.46 6.87 0.19
N GLU A 35 18.86 5.82 -0.36
CA GLU A 35 19.54 4.69 -0.94
C GLU A 35 19.38 4.66 -2.48
N ALA A 36 19.92 3.61 -3.09
CA ALA A 36 19.61 3.33 -4.49
C ALA A 36 18.10 3.09 -4.67
N ILE A 37 17.52 3.64 -5.75
CA ILE A 37 16.08 3.48 -6.01
C ILE A 37 15.70 1.99 -6.05
N GLY A 38 14.70 1.64 -5.25
CA GLY A 38 14.28 0.25 -5.10
C GLY A 38 15.13 -0.57 -4.12
N TYR A 39 15.91 0.06 -3.27
CA TYR A 39 16.64 -0.66 -2.21
C TYR A 39 15.73 -1.10 -1.06
N GLY A 40 14.66 -0.38 -0.78
CA GLY A 40 13.82 -0.55 0.42
C GLY A 40 12.83 -1.71 0.37
N ALA A 41 11.89 -1.73 1.32
CA ALA A 41 10.90 -2.79 1.53
C ALA A 41 9.93 -2.98 0.35
N SER A 42 9.70 -1.94 -0.45
CA SER A 42 8.80 -2.01 -1.62
C SER A 42 9.24 -3.03 -2.68
N THR A 43 10.51 -3.42 -2.69
CA THR A 43 11.04 -4.45 -3.63
C THR A 43 11.40 -5.77 -2.93
N ARG A 44 11.26 -5.85 -1.60
CA ARG A 44 11.71 -6.95 -0.75
C ARG A 44 10.56 -7.51 0.10
N ASN A 45 9.40 -7.66 -0.49
CA ASN A 45 8.22 -8.23 0.14
C ASN A 45 7.71 -9.44 -0.65
N GLY A 46 6.71 -10.14 -0.13
CA GLY A 46 6.15 -11.34 -0.76
C GLY A 46 5.26 -11.07 -1.98
N GLY A 47 5.03 -9.81 -2.35
CA GLY A 47 4.25 -9.45 -3.54
C GLY A 47 2.76 -9.75 -3.44
N MET A 48 2.24 -10.07 -2.27
CA MET A 48 0.81 -10.32 -2.11
C MET A 48 0.00 -9.04 -2.30
N LEU A 49 -1.00 -9.11 -3.18
CA LEU A 49 -2.02 -8.10 -3.37
C LEU A 49 -3.30 -8.53 -2.65
N GLY A 50 -3.80 -7.65 -1.82
CA GLY A 50 -5.04 -7.91 -1.10
C GLY A 50 -5.59 -6.65 -0.46
N SER A 51 -6.85 -6.72 -0.07
CA SER A 51 -7.53 -5.69 0.70
C SER A 51 -7.47 -6.01 2.20
N GLY A 52 -7.88 -5.05 3.02
CA GLY A 52 -8.02 -5.18 4.46
C GLY A 52 -6.99 -4.38 5.27
N HIS A 53 -7.31 -4.23 6.53
CA HIS A 53 -6.47 -3.58 7.54
C HIS A 53 -5.96 -4.59 8.56
N LYS A 54 -4.93 -4.21 9.31
CA LYS A 54 -4.46 -5.01 10.47
C LYS A 54 -5.47 -5.01 11.61
N VAL A 55 -6.24 -3.93 11.72
CA VAL A 55 -7.27 -3.73 12.73
C VAL A 55 -8.51 -4.50 12.32
N SER A 56 -9.07 -5.30 13.21
CA SER A 56 -10.33 -6.02 12.97
C SER A 56 -11.50 -5.05 12.88
N THR A 57 -12.61 -5.50 12.25
CA THR A 57 -13.84 -4.70 12.14
C THR A 57 -14.36 -4.28 13.51
N ASP A 58 -14.31 -5.16 14.51
CA ASP A 58 -14.76 -4.87 15.86
C ASP A 58 -13.88 -3.83 16.56
N GLU A 59 -12.56 -3.94 16.37
CA GLU A 59 -11.62 -2.98 16.95
C GLU A 59 -11.74 -1.62 16.28
N ALA A 60 -11.82 -1.57 14.95
CA ALA A 60 -12.07 -0.33 14.22
C ALA A 60 -13.38 0.34 14.65
N THR A 61 -14.46 -0.47 14.82
CA THR A 61 -15.75 0.02 15.29
C THR A 61 -15.68 0.57 16.71
N ARG A 62 -14.94 -0.10 17.60
CA ARG A 62 -14.75 0.35 18.99
C ARG A 62 -13.94 1.64 19.05
N GLN A 63 -12.92 1.78 18.22
CA GLN A 63 -11.98 2.92 18.23
C GLN A 63 -12.55 4.15 17.51
N TYR A 64 -13.22 3.97 16.39
CA TYR A 64 -13.61 5.06 15.48
C TYR A 64 -15.12 5.17 15.25
N GLY A 65 -15.92 4.24 15.76
CA GLY A 65 -17.35 4.16 15.48
C GLY A 65 -17.66 3.40 14.19
N LYS A 66 -18.93 2.98 14.03
CA LYS A 66 -19.36 2.11 12.90
C LYS A 66 -19.16 2.75 11.54
N GLU A 67 -19.46 4.03 11.42
CA GLU A 67 -19.40 4.75 10.15
C GLU A 67 -17.96 4.83 9.61
N ILE A 68 -17.03 5.29 10.44
CA ILE A 68 -15.60 5.38 10.06
C ILE A 68 -15.01 3.98 9.84
N ALA A 69 -15.37 2.99 10.65
CA ALA A 69 -14.94 1.61 10.45
C ALA A 69 -15.39 1.06 9.09
N ALA A 70 -16.63 1.34 8.68
CA ALA A 70 -17.14 0.96 7.37
C ALA A 70 -16.37 1.66 6.24
N GLN A 71 -16.15 2.97 6.34
CA GLN A 71 -15.36 3.74 5.37
C GLN A 71 -13.93 3.22 5.23
N LEU A 72 -13.27 2.86 6.33
CA LEU A 72 -11.93 2.26 6.30
C LEU A 72 -11.90 0.94 5.52
N HIS A 73 -12.91 0.07 5.69
CA HIS A 73 -13.00 -1.18 4.93
C HIS A 73 -13.26 -0.95 3.45
N GLN A 74 -14.17 -0.03 3.12
CA GLN A 74 -14.44 0.36 1.73
C GLN A 74 -13.20 0.92 1.04
N GLU A 75 -12.44 1.79 1.73
CA GLU A 75 -11.18 2.33 1.21
C GLU A 75 -10.14 1.24 0.98
N ALA A 76 -10.03 0.25 1.87
CA ALA A 76 -9.12 -0.87 1.70
C ALA A 76 -9.44 -1.70 0.45
N ASN A 77 -10.72 -1.94 0.15
CA ASN A 77 -11.13 -2.64 -1.06
C ASN A 77 -10.93 -1.77 -2.31
N ALA A 78 -11.26 -0.49 -2.24
CA ALA A 78 -11.01 0.48 -3.30
C ALA A 78 -9.51 0.56 -3.64
N SER A 79 -8.62 0.47 -2.65
CA SER A 79 -7.17 0.50 -2.86
C SER A 79 -6.65 -0.72 -3.64
N LEU A 80 -7.24 -1.91 -3.44
CA LEU A 80 -6.92 -3.10 -4.24
C LEU A 80 -7.33 -2.92 -5.70
N ALA A 81 -8.56 -2.47 -5.92
CA ALA A 81 -9.08 -2.17 -7.26
C ALA A 81 -8.24 -1.08 -7.95
N PHE A 82 -7.91 0.00 -7.24
CA PHE A 82 -7.04 1.06 -7.75
C PHE A 82 -5.68 0.51 -8.19
N THR A 83 -5.04 -0.31 -7.36
CA THR A 83 -3.71 -0.86 -7.66
C THR A 83 -3.75 -1.78 -8.89
N THR A 84 -4.74 -2.67 -8.97
CA THR A 84 -4.89 -3.58 -10.10
C THR A 84 -5.22 -2.86 -11.39
N ASN A 85 -6.04 -1.81 -11.35
CA ASN A 85 -6.35 -0.96 -12.50
C ASN A 85 -5.12 -0.16 -12.94
N LEU A 86 -4.38 0.44 -12.00
CA LEU A 86 -3.13 1.15 -12.30
C LEU A 86 -2.14 0.28 -13.08
N ILE A 87 -1.97 -0.99 -12.65
CA ILE A 87 -1.11 -1.95 -13.34
C ILE A 87 -1.59 -2.19 -14.77
N LYS A 88 -2.88 -2.47 -14.95
CA LYS A 88 -3.48 -2.78 -16.25
C LYS A 88 -3.47 -1.58 -17.20
N GLU A 89 -3.92 -0.42 -16.74
CA GLU A 89 -4.02 0.80 -17.55
C GLU A 89 -2.66 1.32 -18.04
N ASN A 90 -1.62 1.11 -17.25
CA ASN A 90 -0.26 1.54 -17.62
C ASN A 90 0.59 0.40 -18.19
N ASN A 91 0.02 -0.79 -18.40
CA ASN A 91 0.71 -1.98 -18.93
C ASN A 91 2.00 -2.29 -18.15
N ILE A 92 1.93 -2.24 -16.82
CA ILE A 92 3.09 -2.55 -15.98
C ILE A 92 3.31 -4.08 -16.01
N ASP A 93 4.40 -4.52 -16.63
CA ASP A 93 4.82 -5.93 -16.62
C ASP A 93 5.40 -6.30 -15.25
N CYS A 94 4.52 -6.68 -14.34
CA CYS A 94 4.88 -7.07 -12.98
C CYS A 94 4.39 -8.48 -12.60
N GLU A 95 4.09 -9.33 -13.58
CA GLU A 95 3.59 -10.69 -13.36
C GLU A 95 2.32 -10.72 -12.50
N LEU A 96 1.41 -9.76 -12.72
CA LEU A 96 0.14 -9.69 -12.00
C LEU A 96 -0.67 -10.99 -12.21
N GLN A 97 -0.99 -11.65 -11.11
CA GLN A 97 -1.87 -12.82 -11.08
C GLN A 97 -2.98 -12.61 -10.06
N ILE A 98 -4.22 -12.64 -10.50
CA ILE A 98 -5.39 -12.69 -9.61
C ILE A 98 -5.71 -14.17 -9.40
N CYS A 99 -5.04 -14.77 -8.46
CA CYS A 99 -5.08 -16.21 -8.17
C CYS A 99 -5.85 -16.56 -6.90
N GLY A 100 -6.43 -15.55 -6.24
CA GLY A 100 -7.02 -15.69 -4.94
C GLY A 100 -5.99 -15.80 -3.80
N ARG A 101 -6.50 -15.78 -2.58
CA ARG A 101 -5.72 -15.97 -1.36
C ARG A 101 -6.48 -16.83 -0.38
N LEU A 102 -5.86 -17.91 0.08
CA LEU A 102 -6.38 -18.74 1.14
C LEU A 102 -5.77 -18.29 2.49
N ARG A 103 -6.64 -17.97 3.45
CA ARG A 103 -6.29 -17.81 4.86
C ARG A 103 -6.82 -19.02 5.62
N THR A 104 -5.95 -19.79 6.23
CA THR A 104 -6.30 -21.02 6.92
C THR A 104 -6.63 -20.80 8.40
N ALA A 105 -7.56 -21.59 8.96
CA ALA A 105 -7.88 -21.63 10.38
C ALA A 105 -7.02 -22.70 11.06
N TRP A 106 -6.25 -22.33 12.07
CA TRP A 106 -5.40 -23.22 12.83
C TRP A 106 -6.16 -23.97 13.94
N THR A 107 -7.29 -23.42 14.37
CA THR A 107 -8.16 -23.98 15.38
C THR A 107 -9.62 -23.93 14.94
N PRO A 108 -10.51 -24.77 15.51
CA PRO A 108 -11.96 -24.64 15.27
C PRO A 108 -12.48 -23.24 15.62
N GLN A 109 -11.92 -22.61 16.65
CA GLN A 109 -12.33 -21.26 17.05
C GLN A 109 -11.95 -20.21 16.00
N ASP A 110 -10.76 -20.32 15.38
CA ASP A 110 -10.38 -19.44 14.28
C ASP A 110 -11.36 -19.51 13.11
N GLN A 111 -11.86 -20.71 12.77
CA GLN A 111 -12.86 -20.89 11.72
C GLN A 111 -14.17 -20.16 12.05
N ILE A 112 -14.63 -20.26 13.28
CA ILE A 112 -15.83 -19.57 13.76
C ILE A 112 -15.63 -18.04 13.70
N ASP A 113 -14.48 -17.56 14.15
CA ASP A 113 -14.19 -16.12 14.21
C ASP A 113 -14.01 -15.53 12.80
N MET A 114 -13.37 -16.26 11.89
CA MET A 114 -13.29 -15.89 10.47
C MET A 114 -14.68 -15.78 9.83
N SER A 115 -15.56 -16.77 10.09
CA SER A 115 -16.93 -16.76 9.56
C SER A 115 -17.72 -15.54 10.05
N LYS A 116 -17.70 -15.28 11.35
CA LYS A 116 -18.37 -14.12 11.94
C LYS A 116 -17.84 -12.79 11.39
N ASN A 117 -16.52 -12.69 11.22
CA ASN A 117 -15.92 -11.49 10.66
C ASN A 117 -16.31 -11.31 9.18
N LEU A 118 -16.36 -12.38 8.40
CA LEU A 118 -16.79 -12.34 7.01
C LEU A 118 -18.25 -11.87 6.88
N GLU A 119 -19.15 -12.35 7.75
CA GLU A 119 -20.55 -11.88 7.78
C GLU A 119 -20.63 -10.38 8.04
N LYS A 120 -19.83 -9.85 8.97
CA LYS A 120 -19.75 -8.41 9.25
C LYS A 120 -19.25 -7.62 8.06
N LEU A 121 -18.21 -8.11 7.37
CA LEU A 121 -17.66 -7.46 6.18
C LEU A 121 -18.67 -7.45 5.04
N LYS A 122 -19.38 -8.56 4.80
CA LYS A 122 -20.44 -8.66 3.78
C LYS A 122 -21.64 -7.75 4.07
N ALA A 123 -21.88 -7.40 5.33
CA ALA A 123 -22.91 -6.43 5.72
C ALA A 123 -22.51 -4.96 5.45
N ILE A 124 -21.22 -4.68 5.30
CA ILE A 124 -20.70 -3.34 4.98
C ILE A 124 -20.71 -3.10 3.47
N GLU A 125 -20.30 -4.11 2.70
CA GLU A 125 -20.21 -4.03 1.24
C GLU A 125 -20.17 -5.42 0.60
N ASN A 126 -20.20 -5.46 -0.74
CA ASN A 126 -20.04 -6.70 -1.49
C ASN A 126 -18.58 -7.18 -1.41
N PHE A 127 -18.32 -8.06 -0.43
CA PHE A 127 -16.98 -8.57 -0.15
C PHE A 127 -16.79 -9.95 -0.81
N ASN A 128 -15.88 -10.00 -1.79
CA ASN A 128 -15.67 -11.19 -2.63
C ASN A 128 -14.79 -12.24 -1.94
N SER A 129 -15.40 -12.92 -0.97
CA SER A 129 -14.73 -13.95 -0.19
C SER A 129 -15.71 -15.00 0.31
N ASN A 130 -15.24 -16.22 0.43
CA ASN A 130 -16.04 -17.38 0.86
C ASN A 130 -15.30 -18.19 1.93
N MET A 131 -16.08 -18.80 2.83
CA MET A 131 -15.54 -19.77 3.78
C MET A 131 -15.36 -21.13 3.10
N ILE A 132 -14.25 -21.79 3.43
CA ILE A 132 -13.97 -23.18 3.05
C ILE A 132 -14.11 -24.04 4.29
N GLU A 133 -14.99 -25.04 4.22
CA GLU A 133 -15.19 -26.00 5.29
C GLU A 133 -13.99 -26.92 5.50
N PRO A 134 -13.74 -27.45 6.73
CA PRO A 134 -12.60 -28.33 7.01
C PRO A 134 -12.50 -29.51 6.05
N LYS A 135 -13.61 -30.16 5.74
CA LYS A 135 -13.69 -31.32 4.82
C LYS A 135 -13.30 -31.00 3.38
N LEU A 136 -13.35 -29.73 2.99
CA LEU A 136 -12.99 -29.28 1.64
C LEU A 136 -11.54 -28.73 1.55
N MET A 137 -10.88 -28.54 2.70
CA MET A 137 -9.49 -28.03 2.72
C MET A 137 -8.51 -28.88 1.90
N PRO A 138 -8.56 -30.23 1.88
CA PRO A 138 -7.66 -31.03 1.06
C PRO A 138 -7.77 -30.76 -0.45
N ASN A 139 -8.90 -30.21 -0.93
CA ASN A 139 -9.06 -29.81 -2.33
C ASN A 139 -8.33 -28.49 -2.65
N SER A 140 -8.16 -27.63 -1.65
CA SER A 140 -7.51 -26.31 -1.79
C SER A 140 -6.02 -26.37 -1.45
N ILE A 141 -5.68 -27.13 -0.42
CA ILE A 141 -4.32 -27.37 0.02
C ILE A 141 -4.20 -28.80 0.54
N LYS A 142 -3.27 -29.59 0.00
CA LYS A 142 -3.15 -31.04 0.27
C LYS A 142 -2.65 -31.33 1.69
N THR A 143 -3.47 -31.01 2.69
CA THR A 143 -3.19 -31.25 4.10
C THR A 143 -4.49 -31.27 4.91
N ASP A 144 -4.46 -31.95 6.04
CA ASP A 144 -5.55 -32.06 7.02
C ASP A 144 -5.28 -31.24 8.31
N LEU A 145 -4.22 -30.44 8.31
CA LEU A 145 -3.82 -29.63 9.48
C LEU A 145 -4.78 -28.51 9.84
N TYR A 146 -5.61 -28.07 8.90
CA TYR A 146 -6.41 -26.86 9.10
C TYR A 146 -7.89 -27.17 9.31
N PHE A 147 -8.51 -26.37 10.17
CA PHE A 147 -9.91 -26.45 10.52
C PHE A 147 -10.82 -25.63 9.59
N GLY A 148 -10.45 -25.53 8.31
CA GLY A 148 -11.11 -24.70 7.31
C GLY A 148 -10.32 -23.45 7.00
N GLY A 149 -10.98 -22.47 6.37
CA GLY A 149 -10.34 -21.21 6.00
C GLY A 149 -11.28 -20.25 5.29
N GLN A 150 -10.73 -19.11 4.92
CA GLN A 150 -11.39 -18.09 4.12
C GLN A 150 -10.61 -17.89 2.81
N PHE A 151 -11.31 -17.96 1.69
CA PHE A 151 -10.75 -17.72 0.37
C PHE A 151 -11.21 -16.36 -0.15
N TYR A 152 -10.27 -15.52 -0.55
CA TYR A 152 -10.48 -14.20 -1.12
C TYR A 152 -10.26 -14.32 -2.64
N GLU A 153 -11.31 -14.15 -3.43
CA GLU A 153 -11.27 -14.45 -4.87
C GLU A 153 -10.52 -13.40 -5.70
N ASP A 154 -10.58 -12.15 -5.29
CA ASP A 154 -10.02 -11.00 -5.99
C ASP A 154 -8.59 -10.64 -5.55
N HIS A 155 -8.07 -11.34 -4.56
CA HIS A 155 -6.68 -11.18 -4.14
C HIS A 155 -5.72 -11.84 -5.14
N GLY A 156 -4.47 -11.40 -5.11
CA GLY A 156 -3.48 -11.90 -6.06
C GLY A 156 -2.05 -11.67 -5.61
N ALA A 157 -1.17 -11.69 -6.60
CA ALA A 157 0.25 -11.46 -6.40
C ALA A 157 0.87 -10.70 -7.57
N VAL A 158 1.97 -10.02 -7.28
CA VAL A 158 2.83 -9.36 -8.26
C VAL A 158 4.29 -9.67 -7.93
N HIS A 159 5.16 -9.51 -8.90
CA HIS A 159 6.59 -9.44 -8.63
C HIS A 159 6.94 -8.04 -8.08
N PRO A 160 7.30 -7.89 -6.79
CA PRO A 160 7.40 -6.58 -6.13
C PRO A 160 8.36 -5.61 -6.81
N ARG A 161 9.54 -6.11 -7.20
CA ARG A 161 10.55 -5.30 -7.86
C ARG A 161 10.12 -4.83 -9.25
N LYS A 162 9.46 -5.69 -10.02
CA LYS A 162 8.92 -5.31 -11.34
C LYS A 162 7.80 -4.28 -11.19
N PHE A 163 6.91 -4.46 -10.21
CA PHE A 163 5.86 -3.47 -9.94
C PHE A 163 6.46 -2.12 -9.52
N HIS A 164 7.40 -2.11 -8.60
CA HIS A 164 8.10 -0.89 -8.18
C HIS A 164 8.76 -0.19 -9.37
N TYR A 165 9.48 -0.94 -10.21
CA TYR A 165 10.14 -0.39 -11.39
C TYR A 165 9.14 0.17 -12.40
N GLY A 166 8.03 -0.53 -12.65
CA GLY A 166 6.96 -0.04 -13.51
C GLY A 166 6.35 1.26 -12.99
N LEU A 167 6.09 1.33 -11.67
CA LEU A 167 5.59 2.55 -11.02
C LEU A 167 6.58 3.71 -11.14
N LEU A 168 7.87 3.45 -10.95
CA LEU A 168 8.94 4.44 -11.18
C LEU A 168 8.91 4.97 -12.63
N GLN A 169 8.82 4.08 -13.62
CA GLN A 169 8.83 4.48 -15.04
C GLN A 169 7.63 5.37 -15.39
N ILE A 170 6.44 5.05 -14.91
CA ILE A 170 5.26 5.88 -15.18
C ILE A 170 5.30 7.22 -14.43
N ALA A 171 5.90 7.28 -13.22
CA ALA A 171 6.11 8.53 -12.51
C ALA A 171 7.12 9.44 -13.23
N LEU A 172 8.24 8.89 -13.71
CA LEU A 172 9.22 9.62 -14.54
C LEU A 172 8.59 10.13 -15.84
N LYS A 173 7.81 9.29 -16.53
CA LYS A 173 7.09 9.67 -17.75
C LYS A 173 6.08 10.79 -17.50
N ALA A 174 5.48 10.84 -16.32
CA ALA A 174 4.58 11.93 -15.92
C ALA A 174 5.31 13.23 -15.53
N GLY A 175 6.66 13.25 -15.53
CA GLY A 175 7.47 14.44 -15.27
C GLY A 175 8.09 14.52 -13.87
N ALA A 176 7.89 13.53 -13.01
CA ALA A 176 8.57 13.48 -11.72
C ALA A 176 10.08 13.34 -11.89
N LYS A 177 10.87 14.02 -11.06
CA LYS A 177 12.33 13.85 -10.97
C LYS A 177 12.64 13.01 -9.73
N VAL A 178 13.35 11.88 -9.90
CA VAL A 178 13.64 10.95 -8.82
C VAL A 178 15.14 10.77 -8.66
N PHE A 179 15.65 10.99 -7.46
CA PHE A 179 17.07 10.92 -7.13
C PHE A 179 17.30 9.91 -5.99
N GLY A 180 18.11 8.91 -6.25
CA GLY A 180 18.63 8.01 -5.22
C GLY A 180 19.94 8.54 -4.61
N LYS A 181 20.36 7.91 -3.52
CA LYS A 181 21.56 8.30 -2.73
C LYS A 181 21.54 9.79 -2.37
N SER A 182 20.35 10.27 -2.02
CA SER A 182 20.07 11.67 -1.70
C SER A 182 19.31 11.73 -0.35
N PRO A 183 20.01 11.46 0.76
CA PRO A 183 19.41 11.47 2.08
C PRO A 183 18.94 12.87 2.46
N VAL A 184 17.67 12.97 2.91
CA VAL A 184 17.15 14.18 3.51
C VAL A 184 17.50 14.18 4.99
N THR A 185 18.39 15.06 5.40
CA THR A 185 18.86 15.14 6.77
C THR A 185 18.07 16.14 7.62
N LYS A 186 17.51 17.17 7.00
CA LYS A 186 16.76 18.22 7.70
C LYS A 186 15.69 18.83 6.78
N VAL A 187 14.54 19.17 7.36
CA VAL A 187 13.49 19.99 6.74
C VAL A 187 13.34 21.23 7.59
N LYS A 188 13.48 22.39 6.96
CA LYS A 188 13.27 23.69 7.63
C LYS A 188 12.05 24.39 7.00
N PRO A 189 11.14 24.98 7.79
CA PRO A 189 10.15 25.88 7.23
C PRO A 189 10.86 27.12 6.68
N VAL A 190 10.38 27.59 5.53
CA VAL A 190 10.81 28.89 4.98
C VAL A 190 9.67 29.86 5.25
N SER A 191 9.93 30.92 6.01
CA SER A 191 8.98 32.02 6.14
C SER A 191 8.82 32.69 4.78
N ASN A 192 7.62 32.70 4.23
CA ASN A 192 7.32 33.47 3.02
C ASN A 192 7.58 34.94 3.34
N GLY A 193 8.67 35.45 2.79
CA GLY A 193 9.25 36.72 3.17
C GLY A 193 8.31 37.92 3.08
N LEU A 194 8.07 38.47 4.23
CA LEU A 194 8.06 39.92 4.52
C LEU A 194 8.72 40.05 5.88
N GLY A 195 10.06 40.22 5.85
CA GLY A 195 10.83 40.68 7.00
C GLY A 195 11.11 39.63 8.07
N ASP A 196 12.23 38.97 8.00
CA ASP A 196 13.22 38.88 9.07
C ASP A 196 14.48 38.20 8.51
N THR A 197 15.46 38.99 8.21
CA THR A 197 16.85 38.56 8.09
C THR A 197 17.35 38.35 9.53
N ALA A 198 17.15 37.17 10.07
CA ALA A 198 17.90 36.72 11.24
C ALA A 198 19.08 35.92 10.70
N ASP A 199 20.26 36.46 10.88
CA ASP A 199 21.54 35.83 10.62
C ASP A 199 21.65 34.55 11.47
N ASP A 200 21.49 33.38 10.82
CA ASP A 200 21.88 32.11 11.39
C ASP A 200 23.41 31.99 11.29
N VAL A 201 24.10 32.45 12.33
CA VAL A 201 25.48 32.10 12.56
C VAL A 201 25.53 30.63 12.94
N ASP A 202 26.11 29.81 12.07
CA ASP A 202 26.48 28.45 12.37
C ASP A 202 27.54 28.47 13.51
N GLU A 203 27.16 28.11 14.72
CA GLU A 203 28.09 27.61 15.70
C GLU A 203 28.21 26.10 15.59
N GLU A 204 29.05 25.64 14.67
CA GLU A 204 29.85 24.45 14.87
C GLU A 204 30.99 24.84 15.78
N GLU A 205 31.05 24.14 16.94
CA GLU A 205 32.28 23.65 17.55
C GLU A 205 32.06 23.35 19.05
N ARG A 206 31.97 22.11 19.40
CA ARG A 206 32.94 21.41 20.32
C ARG A 206 32.44 20.05 20.75
#